data_baaebbb50c1b2aad107dc6ea6b9621ff
#
_entry.id   baaebbb50c1b2aad107dc6ea6b9621ff
#
_cell.length_a   1.000
_cell.length_b   1.000
_cell.length_c   1.000
_cell.angle_alpha   90.00
_cell.angle_beta   90.00
_cell.angle_gamma   90.00
#
_symmetry.space_group_name_H-M   'P 1'
#
loop_
_entity.id
_entity.type
_entity.pdbx_description
1 polymer ?
#
loop_
_entity_poly.entity_id
_entity_poly.type
_entity_poly.pdbx_seq_one_letter_code
_entity_poly.pdbx_strand_id
1 'polypeptide(L)'
;MNNFDDLFEQQPQAEAAPQKQESQKERPKRQWWQIREEKQRKEAYATLDRIFGEFSEGTGSMEAYLDVQSRFPFHSARNALLIGDKCPDAVRVGGYKEWHAQGIEILEDEKRLPIIILEPGKAYRREDGSVGQNFYAKEVYDISQTTARDQVQPQVRYDDRLLLKGLIASSPVPIRAVEELPQGRGAMFSAEQNAILVKKGMDAPDIFRCVSLEVANVQLAQSMDGYSRETDGYKAY
;
A
#
# COMPACT_ATOMS: atom_id res chain seq x y z
N MET A 1 -72.93 13.45 -33.12
CA MET A 1 -72.28 12.89 -31.94
C MET A 1 -71.33 11.79 -32.43
N ASN A 2 -70.08 12.07 -32.58
CA ASN A 2 -69.10 11.09 -33.03
C ASN A 2 -68.62 10.32 -31.77
N ASN A 3 -68.97 9.07 -31.74
CA ASN A 3 -68.54 8.14 -30.69
C ASN A 3 -67.16 7.60 -31.09
N PHE A 4 -66.15 7.86 -30.29
CA PHE A 4 -64.77 7.40 -30.51
C PHE A 4 -64.45 6.18 -29.66
N ASP A 5 -65.44 5.51 -29.07
CA ASP A 5 -65.25 4.38 -28.16
C ASP A 5 -64.65 3.15 -28.90
N ASP A 6 -64.91 3.04 -30.19
CA ASP A 6 -64.41 1.96 -31.06
C ASP A 6 -62.89 2.00 -31.29
N LEU A 7 -62.27 3.13 -31.01
CA LEU A 7 -60.79 3.26 -31.11
C LEU A 7 -60.04 2.63 -29.94
N PHE A 8 -60.74 2.30 -28.87
CA PHE A 8 -60.12 1.72 -27.66
C PHE A 8 -60.32 0.20 -27.53
N GLU A 9 -61.22 -0.38 -28.40
CA GLU A 9 -61.52 -1.81 -28.38
C GLU A 9 -60.54 -2.66 -29.23
N GLN A 10 -59.59 -2.04 -29.96
CA GLN A 10 -58.60 -2.72 -30.78
C GLN A 10 -57.22 -2.50 -30.30
N GLN A 11 -56.93 -2.72 -28.99
CA GLN A 11 -55.56 -2.95 -28.56
C GLN A 11 -55.24 -4.44 -28.76
N PRO A 12 -54.23 -4.79 -29.60
CA PRO A 12 -53.77 -6.15 -29.68
C PRO A 12 -53.22 -6.52 -28.29
N GLN A 13 -53.82 -7.57 -27.71
CA GLN A 13 -53.25 -8.19 -26.51
C GLN A 13 -51.79 -8.55 -26.84
N ALA A 14 -50.85 -7.86 -26.18
CA ALA A 14 -49.46 -8.23 -26.27
C ALA A 14 -49.34 -9.68 -25.78
N GLU A 15 -49.11 -10.60 -26.74
CA GLU A 15 -48.68 -11.94 -26.41
C GLU A 15 -47.49 -11.82 -25.43
N ALA A 16 -47.68 -12.39 -24.25
CA ALA A 16 -46.61 -12.49 -23.24
C ALA A 16 -45.45 -13.18 -23.92
N ALA A 17 -44.39 -12.40 -24.16
CA ALA A 17 -43.13 -12.94 -24.63
C ALA A 17 -42.72 -14.11 -23.69
N PRO A 18 -42.30 -15.25 -24.24
CA PRO A 18 -41.89 -16.38 -23.41
C PRO A 18 -40.83 -15.90 -22.42
N GLN A 19 -41.16 -15.96 -21.16
CA GLN A 19 -40.18 -15.77 -20.10
C GLN A 19 -39.05 -16.76 -20.39
N LYS A 20 -37.92 -16.25 -20.89
CA LYS A 20 -36.68 -17.00 -20.89
C LYS A 20 -36.42 -17.40 -19.43
N GLN A 21 -36.72 -18.65 -19.13
CA GLN A 21 -36.18 -19.26 -17.94
C GLN A 21 -34.66 -19.04 -18.02
N GLU A 22 -34.15 -18.07 -17.26
CA GLU A 22 -32.73 -17.98 -16.97
C GLU A 22 -32.39 -19.32 -16.34
N SER A 23 -31.81 -20.19 -17.16
CA SER A 23 -31.18 -21.40 -16.66
C SER A 23 -30.20 -20.90 -15.59
N GLN A 24 -30.47 -21.23 -14.33
CA GLN A 24 -29.51 -21.08 -13.24
C GLN A 24 -28.28 -21.85 -13.70
N LYS A 25 -27.35 -21.14 -14.37
CA LYS A 25 -25.99 -21.65 -14.58
C LYS A 25 -25.45 -21.94 -13.20
N GLU A 26 -25.42 -23.21 -12.82
CA GLU A 26 -24.77 -23.67 -11.62
C GLU A 26 -23.40 -22.99 -11.59
N ARG A 27 -23.17 -22.14 -10.56
CA ARG A 27 -21.88 -21.50 -10.38
C ARG A 27 -20.86 -22.62 -10.27
N PRO A 28 -19.80 -22.65 -11.10
CA PRO A 28 -18.82 -23.71 -11.06
C PRO A 28 -18.33 -23.88 -9.62
N LYS A 29 -18.30 -25.10 -9.11
CA LYS A 29 -17.83 -25.40 -7.76
C LYS A 29 -16.46 -24.79 -7.60
N ARG A 30 -16.33 -23.83 -6.66
CA ARG A 30 -15.05 -23.18 -6.36
C ARG A 30 -14.03 -24.26 -6.01
N GLN A 31 -12.85 -24.20 -6.60
CA GLN A 31 -11.76 -25.10 -6.26
C GLN A 31 -11.23 -24.75 -4.86
N TRP A 32 -10.74 -25.72 -4.12
CA TRP A 32 -10.26 -25.57 -2.75
C TRP A 32 -9.22 -24.44 -2.58
N TRP A 33 -8.36 -24.24 -3.57
CA TRP A 33 -7.36 -23.17 -3.55
C TRP A 33 -7.97 -21.76 -3.65
N GLN A 34 -9.10 -21.61 -4.37
CA GLN A 34 -9.84 -20.35 -4.42
C GLN A 34 -10.47 -20.02 -3.07
N ILE A 35 -10.98 -21.02 -2.38
CA ILE A 35 -11.56 -20.87 -1.04
C ILE A 35 -10.47 -20.47 -0.05
N ARG A 36 -9.28 -21.11 -0.14
CA ARG A 36 -8.13 -20.81 0.71
C ARG A 36 -7.64 -19.38 0.47
N GLU A 37 -7.44 -18.98 -0.78
CA GLU A 37 -7.01 -17.63 -1.14
C GLU A 37 -8.01 -16.58 -0.64
N GLU A 38 -9.31 -16.78 -0.83
CA GLU A 38 -10.33 -15.85 -0.35
C GLU A 38 -10.31 -15.72 1.18
N LYS A 39 -10.11 -16.83 1.90
CA LYS A 39 -9.98 -16.83 3.35
C LYS A 39 -8.74 -16.03 3.78
N GLN A 40 -7.58 -16.32 3.21
CA GLN A 40 -6.34 -15.62 3.52
C GLN A 40 -6.41 -14.14 3.21
N ARG A 41 -7.03 -13.76 2.10
CA ARG A 41 -7.25 -12.36 1.74
C ARG A 41 -8.14 -11.64 2.76
N LYS A 42 -9.23 -12.26 3.20
CA LYS A 42 -10.09 -11.70 4.25
C LYS A 42 -9.34 -11.54 5.57
N GLU A 43 -8.53 -12.52 5.95
CA GLU A 43 -7.70 -12.47 7.15
C GLU A 43 -6.66 -11.33 7.05
N ALA A 44 -6.01 -11.16 5.89
CA ALA A 44 -5.07 -10.06 5.67
C ALA A 44 -5.73 -8.68 5.81
N TYR A 45 -6.94 -8.49 5.26
CA TYR A 45 -7.66 -7.23 5.45
C TYR A 45 -8.09 -7.01 6.89
N ALA A 46 -8.58 -8.04 7.59
CA ALA A 46 -8.93 -7.94 9.00
C ALA A 46 -7.71 -7.59 9.88
N THR A 47 -6.53 -8.13 9.55
CA THR A 47 -5.26 -7.75 10.19
C THR A 47 -4.93 -6.28 9.95
N LEU A 48 -5.05 -5.79 8.70
CA LEU A 48 -4.83 -4.37 8.40
C LEU A 48 -5.81 -3.47 9.13
N ASP A 49 -7.09 -3.81 9.16
CA ASP A 49 -8.12 -3.03 9.87
C ASP A 49 -7.80 -2.95 11.37
N ARG A 50 -7.33 -4.05 11.99
CA ARG A 50 -6.86 -4.05 13.37
C ARG A 50 -5.67 -3.11 13.57
N ILE A 51 -4.63 -3.24 12.73
CA ILE A 51 -3.42 -2.40 12.82
C ILE A 51 -3.76 -0.91 12.65
N PHE A 52 -4.63 -0.58 11.69
CA PHE A 52 -5.07 0.81 11.50
C PHE A 52 -5.90 1.32 12.70
N GLY A 53 -6.69 0.44 13.32
CA GLY A 53 -7.36 0.75 14.59
C GLY A 53 -6.36 1.09 15.69
N GLU A 54 -5.32 0.28 15.86
CA GLU A 54 -4.25 0.50 16.85
C GLU A 54 -3.52 1.84 16.62
N PHE A 55 -3.23 2.19 15.36
CA PHE A 55 -2.66 3.51 15.04
C PHE A 55 -3.62 4.65 15.38
N SER A 56 -4.91 4.50 15.07
CA SER A 56 -5.93 5.51 15.35
C SER A 56 -6.14 5.73 16.85
N GLU A 57 -5.97 4.68 17.65
CA GLU A 57 -6.06 4.71 19.12
C GLU A 57 -4.75 5.13 19.79
N GLY A 58 -3.66 5.31 19.03
CA GLY A 58 -2.35 5.66 19.55
C GLY A 58 -1.62 4.51 20.26
N THR A 59 -2.08 3.28 20.10
CA THR A 59 -1.44 2.07 20.65
C THR A 59 -0.49 1.41 19.65
N GLY A 60 -0.60 1.73 18.36
CA GLY A 60 0.29 1.25 17.30
C GLY A 60 1.66 1.93 17.34
N SER A 61 2.71 1.19 16.97
CA SER A 61 4.08 1.71 16.89
C SER A 61 4.46 2.09 15.47
N MET A 62 4.52 3.39 15.20
CA MET A 62 5.03 3.92 13.94
C MET A 62 6.51 3.56 13.72
N GLU A 63 7.31 3.55 14.80
CA GLU A 63 8.72 3.17 14.74
C GLU A 63 8.88 1.71 14.27
N ALA A 64 8.13 0.78 14.85
CA ALA A 64 8.15 -0.62 14.44
C ALA A 64 7.74 -0.79 12.98
N TYR A 65 6.72 -0.07 12.51
CA TYR A 65 6.33 -0.06 11.10
C TYR A 65 7.46 0.45 10.20
N LEU A 66 8.06 1.59 10.55
CA LEU A 66 9.13 2.20 9.75
C LEU A 66 10.38 1.31 9.70
N ASP A 67 10.70 0.61 10.78
CA ASP A 67 11.79 -0.34 10.82
C ASP A 67 11.58 -1.50 9.82
N VAL A 68 10.38 -2.07 9.80
CA VAL A 68 10.02 -3.09 8.79
C VAL A 68 10.02 -2.51 7.39
N GLN A 69 9.38 -1.35 7.16
CA GLN A 69 9.31 -0.71 5.85
C GLN A 69 10.69 -0.38 5.29
N SER A 70 11.65 -0.02 6.13
CA SER A 70 13.03 0.27 5.73
C SER A 70 13.74 -0.95 5.15
N ARG A 71 13.43 -2.15 5.67
CA ARG A 71 13.96 -3.43 5.17
C ARG A 71 13.27 -3.88 3.88
N PHE A 72 12.03 -3.43 3.64
CA PHE A 72 11.20 -3.80 2.50
C PHE A 72 10.77 -2.59 1.64
N PRO A 73 11.72 -1.80 1.09
CA PRO A 73 11.42 -0.52 0.41
C PRO A 73 10.58 -0.69 -0.87
N PHE A 74 10.55 -1.88 -1.45
CA PHE A 74 9.77 -2.17 -2.66
C PHE A 74 8.39 -2.78 -2.38
N HIS A 75 8.07 -3.07 -1.12
CA HIS A 75 6.75 -3.48 -0.71
C HIS A 75 5.88 -2.26 -0.39
N SER A 76 4.58 -2.38 -0.65
CA SER A 76 3.62 -1.35 -0.23
C SER A 76 3.56 -1.28 1.31
N ALA A 77 3.15 -0.12 1.85
CA ALA A 77 2.94 0.06 3.29
C ALA A 77 2.05 -1.04 3.90
N ARG A 78 0.98 -1.44 3.20
CA ARG A 78 0.11 -2.55 3.64
C ARG A 78 0.86 -3.87 3.77
N ASN A 79 1.72 -4.18 2.81
CA ASN A 79 2.50 -5.41 2.86
C ASN A 79 3.59 -5.36 3.93
N ALA A 80 4.24 -4.21 4.15
CA ALA A 80 5.18 -4.05 5.25
C ALA A 80 4.49 -4.26 6.62
N LEU A 81 3.27 -3.73 6.80
CA LEU A 81 2.47 -3.96 8.00
C LEU A 81 2.13 -5.44 8.19
N LEU A 82 1.68 -6.14 7.13
CA LEU A 82 1.38 -7.57 7.18
C LEU A 82 2.61 -8.43 7.46
N ILE A 83 3.77 -8.07 6.88
CA ILE A 83 5.04 -8.74 7.15
C ILE A 83 5.44 -8.52 8.61
N GLY A 84 5.42 -7.28 9.08
CA GLY A 84 5.79 -6.92 10.44
C GLY A 84 4.90 -7.56 11.51
N ASP A 85 3.61 -7.63 11.27
CA ASP A 85 2.66 -8.29 12.19
C ASP A 85 2.95 -9.78 12.34
N LYS A 86 3.31 -10.46 11.26
CA LYS A 86 3.57 -11.90 11.26
C LYS A 86 5.00 -12.26 11.63
N CYS A 87 5.96 -11.48 11.17
CA CYS A 87 7.41 -11.71 11.37
C CYS A 87 8.13 -10.36 11.52
N PRO A 88 8.16 -9.77 12.73
CA PRO A 88 8.76 -8.46 12.97
C PRO A 88 10.23 -8.36 12.55
N ASP A 89 10.97 -9.47 12.66
CA ASP A 89 12.39 -9.55 12.34
C ASP A 89 12.67 -9.99 10.90
N ALA A 90 11.64 -10.07 10.06
CA ALA A 90 11.81 -10.47 8.66
C ALA A 90 12.81 -9.56 7.95
N VAL A 91 13.68 -10.15 7.14
CA VAL A 91 14.72 -9.42 6.38
C VAL A 91 14.66 -9.68 4.88
N ARG A 92 14.06 -10.83 4.46
CA ARG A 92 13.95 -11.19 3.06
C ARG A 92 12.80 -12.17 2.86
N VAL A 93 11.74 -11.73 2.22
CA VAL A 93 10.59 -12.58 1.93
C VAL A 93 10.56 -13.01 0.47
N GLY A 94 10.08 -14.22 0.23
CA GLY A 94 9.91 -14.79 -1.11
C GLY A 94 8.83 -15.87 -1.13
N GLY A 95 8.20 -16.06 -2.28
CA GLY A 95 7.26 -17.15 -2.48
C GLY A 95 7.97 -18.51 -2.60
N TYR A 96 7.21 -19.60 -2.44
CA TYR A 96 7.77 -20.96 -2.55
C TYR A 96 8.59 -21.17 -3.83
N LYS A 97 8.06 -20.74 -4.97
CA LYS A 97 8.74 -20.91 -6.28
C LYS A 97 10.01 -20.07 -6.37
N GLU A 98 10.03 -18.91 -5.75
CA GLU A 98 11.17 -17.98 -5.76
C GLU A 98 12.33 -18.55 -4.93
N TRP A 99 12.02 -19.15 -3.77
CA TRP A 99 13.00 -19.85 -2.94
C TRP A 99 13.53 -21.10 -3.62
N HIS A 100 12.63 -21.94 -4.14
CA HIS A 100 13.01 -23.17 -4.82
C HIS A 100 13.90 -22.92 -6.05
N ALA A 101 13.65 -21.85 -6.82
CA ALA A 101 14.49 -21.47 -7.98
C ALA A 101 15.93 -21.11 -7.58
N GLN A 102 16.16 -20.76 -6.31
CA GLN A 102 17.48 -20.47 -5.73
C GLN A 102 18.10 -21.69 -5.03
N GLY A 103 17.47 -22.86 -5.09
CA GLY A 103 17.90 -24.06 -4.36
C GLY A 103 17.67 -23.99 -2.86
N ILE A 104 16.79 -23.08 -2.41
CA ILE A 104 16.43 -22.88 -1.01
C ILE A 104 15.06 -23.51 -0.76
N GLU A 105 14.93 -24.30 0.31
CA GLU A 105 13.69 -24.93 0.68
C GLU A 105 13.09 -24.31 1.95
N ILE A 106 11.77 -24.30 2.03
CA ILE A 106 11.05 -23.88 3.22
C ILE A 106 11.08 -25.04 4.22
N LEU A 107 11.40 -24.75 5.47
CA LEU A 107 11.45 -25.73 6.55
C LEU A 107 10.06 -26.37 6.74
N GLU A 108 10.03 -27.67 7.03
CA GLU A 108 8.78 -28.43 7.05
C GLU A 108 7.76 -27.89 8.05
N ASP A 109 8.25 -27.48 9.23
CA ASP A 109 7.42 -26.89 10.28
C ASP A 109 6.89 -25.51 9.91
N GLU A 110 7.61 -24.78 9.05
CA GLU A 110 7.27 -23.41 8.61
C GLU A 110 6.30 -23.37 7.42
N LYS A 111 6.16 -24.45 6.67
CA LYS A 111 5.25 -24.53 5.51
C LYS A 111 3.79 -24.19 5.85
N ARG A 112 3.39 -24.34 7.11
CA ARG A 112 2.04 -24.03 7.60
C ARG A 112 1.89 -22.62 8.15
N LEU A 113 2.98 -21.85 8.19
CA LEU A 113 3.06 -20.53 8.80
C LEU A 113 3.48 -19.45 7.78
N PRO A 114 2.87 -19.39 6.59
CA PRO A 114 3.22 -18.36 5.62
C PRO A 114 2.91 -16.96 6.14
N ILE A 115 3.67 -15.99 5.66
CA ILE A 115 3.32 -14.59 5.72
C ILE A 115 2.39 -14.32 4.53
N ILE A 116 1.26 -13.67 4.76
CA ILE A 116 0.32 -13.34 3.70
C ILE A 116 0.51 -11.88 3.28
N ILE A 117 0.81 -11.67 2.01
CA ILE A 117 0.87 -10.34 1.41
C ILE A 117 -0.24 -10.18 0.37
N LEU A 118 -0.52 -8.93 0.00
CA LEU A 118 -1.53 -8.57 -0.99
C LEU A 118 -0.85 -8.14 -2.29
N GLU A 119 -1.01 -8.92 -3.35
CA GLU A 119 -0.51 -8.56 -4.68
C GLU A 119 -1.63 -7.98 -5.56
N PRO A 120 -1.32 -6.96 -6.38
CA PRO A 120 -2.28 -6.38 -7.29
C PRO A 120 -2.70 -7.40 -8.36
N GLY A 121 -4.00 -7.60 -8.52
CA GLY A 121 -4.61 -8.41 -9.56
C GLY A 121 -5.01 -7.55 -10.77
N LYS A 122 -6.07 -7.96 -11.45
CA LYS A 122 -6.59 -7.20 -12.59
C LYS A 122 -7.33 -5.95 -12.11
N ALA A 123 -7.03 -4.81 -12.75
CA ALA A 123 -7.82 -3.61 -12.61
C ALA A 123 -9.23 -3.82 -13.21
N TYR A 124 -10.24 -3.17 -12.65
CA TYR A 124 -11.61 -3.20 -13.14
C TYR A 124 -12.22 -1.80 -13.14
N ARG A 125 -13.20 -1.57 -14.01
CA ARG A 125 -13.97 -0.32 -14.02
C ARG A 125 -15.17 -0.45 -13.08
N ARG A 126 -15.35 0.55 -12.23
CA ARG A 126 -16.56 0.67 -11.40
C ARG A 126 -17.70 1.30 -12.19
N GLU A 127 -18.91 1.23 -11.66
CA GLU A 127 -20.12 1.81 -12.28
C GLU A 127 -20.01 3.34 -12.43
N ASP A 128 -19.31 4.02 -11.54
CA ASP A 128 -19.00 5.46 -11.58
C ASP A 128 -17.93 5.83 -12.60
N GLY A 129 -17.39 4.86 -13.36
CA GLY A 129 -16.32 5.04 -14.34
C GLY A 129 -14.90 5.06 -13.76
N SER A 130 -14.73 5.05 -12.44
CA SER A 130 -13.42 4.98 -11.79
C SER A 130 -12.78 3.61 -11.98
N VAL A 131 -11.44 3.56 -11.85
CA VAL A 131 -10.68 2.30 -11.95
C VAL A 131 -10.46 1.75 -10.54
N GLY A 132 -10.95 0.56 -10.30
CA GLY A 132 -10.66 -0.22 -9.10
C GLY A 132 -9.53 -1.21 -9.34
N GLN A 133 -8.82 -1.59 -8.29
CA GLN A 133 -7.78 -2.60 -8.30
C GLN A 133 -8.18 -3.77 -7.41
N ASN A 134 -8.21 -4.96 -7.98
CA ASN A 134 -8.33 -6.18 -7.17
C ASN A 134 -6.99 -6.54 -6.56
N PHE A 135 -7.04 -7.18 -5.39
CA PHE A 135 -5.87 -7.77 -4.76
C PHE A 135 -6.14 -9.23 -4.45
N TYR A 136 -5.12 -10.05 -4.55
CA TYR A 136 -5.15 -11.45 -4.15
C TYR A 136 -4.10 -11.73 -3.08
N ALA A 137 -4.38 -12.70 -2.23
CA ALA A 137 -3.45 -13.14 -1.20
C ALA A 137 -2.34 -13.98 -1.81
N LYS A 138 -1.09 -13.68 -1.46
CA LYS A 138 0.09 -14.48 -1.82
C LYS A 138 0.80 -14.93 -0.55
N GLU A 139 1.12 -16.22 -0.50
CA GLU A 139 1.94 -16.80 0.55
C GLU A 139 3.42 -16.53 0.26
N VAL A 140 4.09 -15.92 1.22
CA VAL A 140 5.54 -15.73 1.21
C VAL A 140 6.13 -16.21 2.53
N TYR A 141 7.42 -16.46 2.53
CA TYR A 141 8.18 -16.93 3.68
C TYR A 141 9.42 -16.09 3.83
N ASP A 142 9.74 -15.71 5.05
CA ASP A 142 11.01 -15.07 5.33
C ASP A 142 12.16 -16.07 5.23
N ILE A 143 13.36 -15.58 4.98
CA ILE A 143 14.56 -16.43 4.89
C ILE A 143 14.80 -17.23 6.17
N SER A 144 14.42 -16.71 7.34
CA SER A 144 14.48 -17.40 8.63
C SER A 144 13.64 -18.68 8.67
N GLN A 145 12.62 -18.78 7.81
CA GLN A 145 11.73 -19.93 7.64
C GLN A 145 12.26 -20.94 6.61
N THR A 146 13.50 -20.78 6.16
CA THR A 146 14.08 -21.58 5.07
C THR A 146 15.36 -22.29 5.49
N THR A 147 15.84 -23.19 4.63
CA THR A 147 17.15 -23.85 4.81
C THR A 147 18.33 -22.89 4.74
N ALA A 148 18.11 -21.64 4.31
CA ALA A 148 19.12 -20.58 4.22
C ALA A 148 19.09 -19.62 5.42
N ARG A 149 18.39 -19.92 6.51
CA ARG A 149 18.21 -19.06 7.67
C ARG A 149 19.53 -18.58 8.31
N ASP A 150 20.57 -19.40 8.23
CA ASP A 150 21.88 -19.08 8.81
C ASP A 150 22.79 -18.32 7.83
N GLN A 151 22.32 -18.01 6.63
CA GLN A 151 23.08 -17.23 5.66
C GLN A 151 23.08 -15.75 6.05
N VAL A 152 24.28 -15.17 6.08
CA VAL A 152 24.42 -13.72 6.29
C VAL A 152 23.74 -12.99 5.12
N GLN A 153 22.72 -12.20 5.43
CA GLN A 153 22.07 -11.37 4.43
C GLN A 153 22.97 -10.19 4.06
N PRO A 154 23.15 -9.90 2.78
CA PRO A 154 23.89 -8.72 2.38
C PRO A 154 23.13 -7.48 2.87
N GLN A 155 23.79 -6.68 3.71
CA GLN A 155 23.28 -5.36 4.06
C GLN A 155 23.38 -4.47 2.83
N VAL A 156 22.23 -4.05 2.30
CA VAL A 156 22.19 -3.07 1.22
C VAL A 156 22.57 -1.72 1.80
N ARG A 157 23.81 -1.29 1.57
CA ARG A 157 24.24 0.08 1.87
C ARG A 157 23.95 0.91 0.62
N TYR A 158 23.04 1.85 0.76
CA TYR A 158 22.81 2.83 -0.29
C TYR A 158 23.91 3.89 -0.24
N ASP A 159 24.38 4.30 -1.40
CA ASP A 159 25.26 5.47 -1.51
C ASP A 159 24.47 6.73 -1.15
N ASP A 160 24.98 7.50 -0.16
CA ASP A 160 24.30 8.70 0.36
C ASP A 160 23.94 9.69 -0.75
N ARG A 161 24.79 9.79 -1.76
CA ARG A 161 24.56 10.69 -2.90
C ARG A 161 23.40 10.22 -3.78
N LEU A 162 23.22 8.90 -3.93
CA LEU A 162 22.07 8.32 -4.65
C LEU A 162 20.78 8.52 -3.86
N LEU A 163 20.83 8.33 -2.53
CA LEU A 163 19.69 8.58 -1.66
C LEU A 163 19.25 10.04 -1.72
N LEU A 164 20.17 10.99 -1.59
CA LEU A 164 19.88 12.42 -1.69
C LEU A 164 19.34 12.79 -3.07
N LYS A 165 19.88 12.23 -4.16
CA LYS A 165 19.35 12.45 -5.51
C LYS A 165 17.91 11.93 -5.64
N GLY A 166 17.64 10.74 -5.10
CA GLY A 166 16.29 10.17 -5.08
C GLY A 166 15.30 11.06 -4.30
N LEU A 167 15.70 11.53 -3.12
CA LEU A 167 14.91 12.44 -2.31
C LEU A 167 14.63 13.76 -3.02
N ILE A 168 15.65 14.36 -3.64
CA ILE A 168 15.50 15.61 -4.41
C ILE A 168 14.55 15.40 -5.59
N ALA A 169 14.66 14.27 -6.30
CA ALA A 169 13.79 13.94 -7.45
C ALA A 169 12.33 13.68 -7.05
N SER A 170 12.09 13.21 -5.81
CA SER A 170 10.74 12.95 -5.28
C SER A 170 10.05 14.20 -4.71
N SER A 171 10.76 15.30 -4.56
CA SER A 171 10.22 16.53 -3.98
C SER A 171 9.16 17.15 -4.88
N PRO A 172 7.97 17.52 -4.35
CA PRO A 172 6.93 18.20 -5.12
C PRO A 172 7.25 19.66 -5.43
N VAL A 173 8.28 20.22 -4.80
CA VAL A 173 8.75 21.61 -4.99
C VAL A 173 10.26 21.65 -5.16
N PRO A 174 10.83 22.69 -5.78
CA PRO A 174 12.28 22.84 -5.90
C PRO A 174 12.99 22.86 -4.53
N ILE A 175 14.18 22.26 -4.46
CA ILE A 175 15.06 22.32 -3.29
C ILE A 175 16.23 23.24 -3.63
N ARG A 176 16.52 24.21 -2.75
CA ARG A 176 17.56 25.22 -2.94
C ARG A 176 18.49 25.29 -1.75
N ALA A 177 19.79 25.31 -2.00
CA ALA A 177 20.80 25.47 -0.95
C ALA A 177 20.98 26.95 -0.59
N VAL A 178 20.97 27.26 0.71
CA VAL A 178 21.18 28.62 1.28
C VAL A 178 22.28 28.59 2.33
N GLU A 179 22.89 29.74 2.60
CA GLU A 179 23.98 29.82 3.59
C GLU A 179 23.46 29.64 5.01
N GLU A 180 22.33 30.26 5.35
CA GLU A 180 21.76 30.23 6.70
C GLU A 180 20.24 30.09 6.66
N LEU A 181 19.70 29.50 7.71
CA LEU A 181 18.27 29.39 7.96
C LEU A 181 17.94 29.89 9.37
N PRO A 182 16.72 30.43 9.59
CA PRO A 182 16.27 30.89 10.90
C PRO A 182 16.31 29.77 11.94
N GLN A 183 16.58 30.13 13.20
CA GLN A 183 16.51 29.24 14.36
C GLN A 183 17.41 27.98 14.28
N GLY A 184 18.49 28.01 13.50
CA GLY A 184 19.41 26.88 13.39
C GLY A 184 18.85 25.65 12.66
N ARG A 185 17.76 25.82 11.89
CA ARG A 185 17.14 24.72 11.10
C ARG A 185 18.08 24.25 10.00
N GLY A 186 18.01 22.94 9.70
CA GLY A 186 18.73 22.35 8.57
C GLY A 186 18.00 22.48 7.25
N ALA A 187 16.66 22.44 7.27
CA ALA A 187 15.80 22.71 6.11
C ALA A 187 14.52 23.42 6.54
N MET A 188 13.87 24.11 5.59
CA MET A 188 12.60 24.81 5.80
C MET A 188 11.89 25.02 4.48
N PHE A 189 10.59 24.73 4.44
CA PHE A 189 9.76 25.14 3.31
C PHE A 189 9.50 26.67 3.37
N SER A 190 9.77 27.36 2.28
CA SER A 190 9.44 28.78 2.08
C SER A 190 8.22 28.89 1.17
N ALA A 191 7.11 29.33 1.72
CA ALA A 191 5.90 29.59 0.93
C ALA A 191 6.10 30.73 -0.09
N GLU A 192 6.90 31.75 0.27
CA GLU A 192 7.21 32.89 -0.60
C GLU A 192 7.96 32.46 -1.87
N GLN A 193 8.94 31.53 -1.71
CA GLN A 193 9.74 31.02 -2.83
C GLN A 193 9.17 29.75 -3.46
N ASN A 194 8.13 29.21 -2.87
CA ASN A 194 7.56 27.89 -3.19
C ASN A 194 8.67 26.82 -3.34
N ALA A 195 9.57 26.75 -2.36
CA ALA A 195 10.75 25.88 -2.39
C ALA A 195 11.14 25.44 -0.99
N ILE A 196 11.78 24.27 -0.89
CA ILE A 196 12.45 23.84 0.33
C ILE A 196 13.86 24.41 0.32
N LEU A 197 14.18 25.20 1.34
CA LEU A 197 15.51 25.76 1.56
C LEU A 197 16.31 24.84 2.44
N VAL A 198 17.55 24.54 2.07
CA VAL A 198 18.46 23.62 2.78
C VAL A 198 19.74 24.34 3.12
N LYS A 199 20.16 24.29 4.38
CA LYS A 199 21.41 24.88 4.82
C LYS A 199 22.61 24.16 4.20
N LYS A 200 23.56 24.93 3.67
CA LYS A 200 24.83 24.38 3.17
C LYS A 200 25.73 23.86 4.30
N GLY A 201 26.62 22.95 3.96
CA GLY A 201 27.66 22.46 4.87
C GLY A 201 27.23 21.38 5.85
N MET A 202 25.99 20.87 5.74
CA MET A 202 25.55 19.70 6.49
C MET A 202 26.05 18.40 5.85
N ASP A 203 26.19 17.35 6.65
CA ASP A 203 26.46 16.01 6.15
C ASP A 203 25.23 15.36 5.49
N ALA A 204 25.43 14.27 4.77
CA ALA A 204 24.37 13.63 4.00
C ALA A 204 23.22 13.09 4.88
N PRO A 205 23.44 12.43 6.02
CA PRO A 205 22.38 11.99 6.92
C PRO A 205 21.52 13.14 7.45
N ASP A 206 22.14 14.26 7.82
CA ASP A 206 21.43 15.43 8.33
C ASP A 206 20.60 16.12 7.23
N ILE A 207 21.17 16.24 6.02
CA ILE A 207 20.42 16.74 4.86
C ILE A 207 19.22 15.82 4.60
N PHE A 208 19.44 14.51 4.55
CA PHE A 208 18.37 13.54 4.28
C PHE A 208 17.24 13.68 5.30
N ARG A 209 17.57 13.69 6.60
CA ARG A 209 16.60 13.82 7.69
C ARG A 209 15.78 15.12 7.59
N CYS A 210 16.46 16.26 7.42
CA CYS A 210 15.80 17.56 7.40
C CYS A 210 14.95 17.75 6.14
N VAL A 211 15.46 17.33 4.97
CA VAL A 211 14.76 17.48 3.70
C VAL A 211 13.58 16.53 3.58
N SER A 212 13.71 15.27 4.02
CA SER A 212 12.59 14.31 3.98
C SER A 212 11.40 14.79 4.81
N LEU A 213 11.66 15.41 5.98
CA LEU A 213 10.61 15.99 6.81
C LEU A 213 9.88 17.13 6.07
N GLU A 214 10.62 18.03 5.42
CA GLU A 214 9.99 19.14 4.68
C GLU A 214 9.26 18.67 3.42
N VAL A 215 9.78 17.65 2.71
CA VAL A 215 9.08 17.02 1.58
C VAL A 215 7.76 16.40 2.04
N ALA A 216 7.77 15.66 3.16
CA ALA A 216 6.56 15.10 3.73
C ALA A 216 5.55 16.19 4.13
N ASN A 217 5.98 17.26 4.79
CA ASN A 217 5.13 18.40 5.15
C ASN A 217 4.47 19.04 3.93
N VAL A 218 5.22 19.25 2.85
CA VAL A 218 4.67 19.84 1.62
C VAL A 218 3.67 18.90 0.95
N GLN A 219 3.96 17.62 0.89
CA GLN A 219 3.05 16.61 0.33
C GLN A 219 1.74 16.52 1.12
N LEU A 220 1.81 16.51 2.46
CA LEU A 220 0.65 16.49 3.32
C LEU A 220 -0.18 17.77 3.19
N ALA A 221 0.46 18.92 3.14
CA ALA A 221 -0.22 20.20 2.93
C ALA A 221 -0.94 20.29 1.59
N GLN A 222 -0.45 19.60 0.56
CA GLN A 222 -1.09 19.54 -0.77
C GLN A 222 -2.22 18.51 -0.84
N SER A 223 -2.16 17.46 -0.03
CA SER A 223 -3.10 16.33 -0.09
C SER A 223 -4.21 16.38 0.97
N MET A 224 -4.07 17.19 2.01
CA MET A 224 -4.99 17.28 3.12
C MET A 224 -5.44 18.72 3.35
N ASP A 225 -6.73 18.99 3.14
CA ASP A 225 -7.30 20.31 3.44
C ASP A 225 -7.12 20.64 4.94
N GLY A 226 -6.58 21.85 5.18
CA GLY A 226 -6.35 22.35 6.52
C GLY A 226 -5.14 21.77 7.25
N TYR A 227 -4.29 20.98 6.58
CA TYR A 227 -3.05 20.50 7.17
C TYR A 227 -2.10 21.67 7.50
N SER A 228 -1.59 21.71 8.71
CA SER A 228 -0.51 22.58 9.15
C SER A 228 0.34 21.88 10.20
N ARG A 229 1.51 22.45 10.55
CA ARG A 229 2.39 21.87 11.60
C ARG A 229 1.75 21.84 13.00
N GLU A 230 0.72 22.62 13.24
CA GLU A 230 -0.05 22.69 14.49
C GLU A 230 -1.18 21.65 14.51
N THR A 231 -1.50 21.02 13.39
CA THR A 231 -2.58 20.04 13.31
C THR A 231 -2.18 18.69 13.88
N ASP A 232 -3.17 17.91 14.26
CA ASP A 232 -2.97 16.54 14.75
C ASP A 232 -2.33 15.62 13.68
N GLY A 233 -2.58 15.89 12.41
CA GLY A 233 -1.93 15.19 11.31
C GLY A 233 -0.41 15.32 11.30
N TYR A 234 0.15 16.48 11.66
CA TYR A 234 1.59 16.67 11.80
C TYR A 234 2.14 15.93 13.04
N LYS A 235 1.40 15.92 14.13
CA LYS A 235 1.82 15.25 15.38
C LYS A 235 1.82 13.73 15.25
N ALA A 236 0.97 13.19 14.35
CA ALA A 236 0.89 11.75 14.08
C ALA A 236 1.96 11.25 13.11
N TYR A 237 2.71 12.14 12.45
CA TYR A 237 3.76 11.85 11.48
C TYR A 237 5.13 12.01 12.13
#